data_7d898da5b2a480309f04caeb335a79ab
#
_entry.id   7d898da5b2a480309f04caeb335a79ab
#
_cell.length_a   1.000
_cell.length_b   1.000
_cell.length_c   1.000
_cell.angle_alpha   90.00
_cell.angle_beta   90.00
_cell.angle_gamma   90.00
#
_symmetry.space_group_name_H-M   'P 1'
#
loop_
_entity.id
_entity.type
_entity.pdbx_description
1 polymer ?
#
loop_
_entity_poly.entity_id
_entity_poly.type
_entity_poly.pdbx_seq_one_letter_code
_entity_poly.pdbx_strand_id
1 'polypeptide(L)'
;LPPLMLTSDEVEAAVLGAQWVAGHGDPDLARAAHDLIAKIAAIVPENLRPLIIDAGARTPPGSKIPPDGLDAARARASMRAGRKIALIYRDGEGRETERIVWPIVIGYFEAARVLIGWCELRDDFRSFRLDRVMSATFLDERYPARPSALRAKWLARLPKGTDKIRGGLE
;
A
#
# COMPACT_ATOMS: atom_id res chain seq x y z
N LEU A 1 10.69 25.23 6.24
CA LEU A 1 10.51 24.10 7.19
C LEU A 1 11.76 24.03 8.07
N PRO A 2 11.64 23.93 9.41
CA PRO A 2 12.79 23.72 10.25
C PRO A 2 13.52 22.43 9.84
N PRO A 3 14.84 22.34 9.96
CA PRO A 3 15.58 21.13 9.64
C PRO A 3 15.07 19.99 10.51
N LEU A 4 14.77 18.85 9.89
CA LEU A 4 14.36 17.65 10.58
C LEU A 4 15.59 17.09 11.31
N MET A 5 15.65 17.25 12.62
CA MET A 5 16.72 16.69 13.45
C MET A 5 16.31 15.27 13.87
N LEU A 6 16.99 14.27 13.32
CA LEU A 6 16.78 12.86 13.63
C LEU A 6 17.89 12.34 14.56
N THR A 7 17.49 11.54 15.53
CA THR A 7 18.42 10.72 16.32
C THR A 7 18.92 9.53 15.50
N SER A 8 19.97 8.83 15.98
CA SER A 8 20.49 7.63 15.33
C SER A 8 19.41 6.55 15.13
N ASP A 9 18.60 6.30 16.17
CA ASP A 9 17.54 5.29 16.15
C ASP A 9 16.42 5.68 15.15
N GLU A 10 16.10 6.97 15.04
CA GLU A 10 15.12 7.46 14.07
C GLU A 10 15.63 7.34 12.62
N VAL A 11 16.93 7.58 12.39
CA VAL A 11 17.55 7.36 11.07
C VAL A 11 17.50 5.87 10.71
N GLU A 12 17.89 4.98 11.63
CA GLU A 12 17.85 3.53 11.40
C GLU A 12 16.44 3.04 11.13
N ALA A 13 15.44 3.46 11.92
CA ALA A 13 14.04 3.11 11.73
C ALA A 13 13.50 3.60 10.38
N ALA A 14 13.85 4.84 9.97
CA ALA A 14 13.45 5.40 8.68
C ALA A 14 14.05 4.63 7.51
N VAL A 15 15.35 4.29 7.59
CA VAL A 15 16.06 3.53 6.55
C VAL A 15 15.53 2.11 6.45
N LEU A 16 15.32 1.41 7.57
CA LEU A 16 14.73 0.06 7.60
C LEU A 16 13.33 0.05 6.97
N GLY A 17 12.48 1.02 7.36
CA GLY A 17 11.15 1.17 6.78
C GLY A 17 11.19 1.46 5.27
N ALA A 18 12.09 2.34 4.82
CA ALA A 18 12.28 2.63 3.41
C ALA A 18 12.80 1.42 2.62
N GLN A 19 13.74 0.63 3.16
CA GLN A 19 14.20 -0.62 2.55
C GLN A 19 13.07 -1.63 2.39
N TRP A 20 12.20 -1.75 3.39
CA TRP A 20 11.03 -2.62 3.29
C TRP A 20 10.10 -2.15 2.16
N VAL A 21 9.81 -0.85 2.08
CA VAL A 21 8.99 -0.28 1.01
C VAL A 21 9.64 -0.47 -0.37
N ALA A 22 10.97 -0.33 -0.47
CA ALA A 22 11.69 -0.58 -1.71
C ALA A 22 11.52 -2.02 -2.23
N GLY A 23 11.41 -3.00 -1.32
CA GLY A 23 11.22 -4.41 -1.66
C GLY A 23 9.76 -4.83 -1.89
N HIS A 24 8.80 -4.16 -1.27
CA HIS A 24 7.39 -4.59 -1.24
C HIS A 24 6.42 -3.58 -1.85
N GLY A 25 6.82 -2.30 -1.94
CA GLY A 25 6.04 -1.23 -2.55
C GLY A 25 5.81 -1.44 -4.04
N ASP A 26 4.77 -0.81 -4.57
CA ASP A 26 4.63 -0.67 -6.03
C ASP A 26 5.80 0.15 -6.62
N PRO A 27 6.03 0.13 -7.94
CA PRO A 27 7.21 0.75 -8.56
C PRO A 27 7.43 2.22 -8.19
N ASP A 28 6.37 3.00 -8.00
CA ASP A 28 6.50 4.42 -7.64
C ASP A 28 6.91 4.60 -6.18
N LEU A 29 6.33 3.83 -5.26
CA LEU A 29 6.74 3.85 -3.87
C LEU A 29 8.13 3.26 -3.67
N ALA A 30 8.49 2.20 -4.39
CA ALA A 30 9.82 1.62 -4.34
C ALA A 30 10.90 2.64 -4.77
N ARG A 31 10.64 3.37 -5.86
CA ARG A 31 11.51 4.46 -6.33
C ARG A 31 11.61 5.57 -5.29
N ALA A 32 10.47 6.04 -4.76
CA ALA A 32 10.45 7.06 -3.72
C ALA A 32 11.19 6.63 -2.44
N ALA A 33 11.17 5.35 -2.09
CA ALA A 33 11.91 4.81 -0.96
C ALA A 33 13.43 4.85 -1.18
N HIS A 34 13.92 4.50 -2.38
CA HIS A 34 15.33 4.65 -2.73
C HIS A 34 15.76 6.11 -2.69
N ASP A 35 14.95 7.03 -3.23
CA ASP A 35 15.23 8.48 -3.19
C ASP A 35 15.27 9.00 -1.75
N LEU A 36 14.40 8.48 -0.87
CA LEU A 36 14.40 8.85 0.55
C LEU A 36 15.69 8.39 1.25
N ILE A 37 16.13 7.15 1.03
CA ILE A 37 17.38 6.62 1.57
C ILE A 37 18.56 7.49 1.12
N ALA A 38 18.63 7.82 -0.17
CA ALA A 38 19.69 8.67 -0.72
C ALA A 38 19.71 10.08 -0.08
N LYS A 39 18.52 10.68 0.13
CA LYS A 39 18.39 11.97 0.80
C LYS A 39 18.85 11.91 2.26
N ILE A 40 18.44 10.87 3.00
CA ILE A 40 18.89 10.67 4.38
C ILE A 40 20.42 10.54 4.41
N ALA A 41 21.01 9.72 3.54
CA ALA A 41 22.46 9.53 3.47
C ALA A 41 23.23 10.83 3.18
N ALA A 42 22.62 11.76 2.43
CA ALA A 42 23.25 13.04 2.10
C ALA A 42 23.27 14.05 3.27
N ILE A 43 22.34 13.95 4.21
CA ILE A 43 22.16 14.95 5.29
C ILE A 43 22.66 14.45 6.66
N VAL A 44 22.82 13.14 6.86
CA VAL A 44 23.28 12.62 8.14
C VAL A 44 24.80 12.86 8.31
N PRO A 45 25.26 13.09 9.56
CA PRO A 45 26.69 13.15 9.88
C PRO A 45 27.43 11.88 9.45
N GLU A 46 28.75 12.03 9.17
CA GLU A 46 29.57 10.89 8.66
C GLU A 46 29.58 9.68 9.60
N ASN A 47 29.54 9.91 10.91
CA ASN A 47 29.49 8.84 11.91
C ASN A 47 28.17 8.00 11.86
N LEU A 48 27.10 8.49 11.26
CA LEU A 48 25.84 7.78 11.10
C LEU A 48 25.69 7.12 9.72
N ARG A 49 26.53 7.45 8.74
CA ARG A 49 26.50 6.84 7.39
C ARG A 49 26.64 5.31 7.40
N PRO A 50 27.47 4.70 8.26
CA PRO A 50 27.53 3.23 8.35
C PRO A 50 26.19 2.58 8.69
N LEU A 51 25.32 3.25 9.46
CA LEU A 51 23.97 2.76 9.79
C LEU A 51 23.05 2.65 8.55
N ILE A 52 23.36 3.41 7.49
CA ILE A 52 22.61 3.39 6.23
C ILE A 52 23.17 2.34 5.27
N ILE A 53 24.51 2.21 5.20
CA ILE A 53 25.22 1.35 4.25
C ILE A 53 25.31 -0.09 4.78
N ASP A 54 25.64 -0.23 6.06
CA ASP A 54 25.85 -1.50 6.77
C ASP A 54 24.80 -1.69 7.87
N ALA A 55 23.54 -1.33 7.60
CA ALA A 55 22.47 -1.48 8.58
C ALA A 55 22.50 -2.90 9.16
N GLY A 56 22.77 -3.01 10.46
CA GLY A 56 22.75 -4.27 11.19
C GLY A 56 21.38 -4.95 11.13
N ALA A 57 20.35 -4.20 10.75
CA ALA A 57 19.01 -4.67 10.43
C ALA A 57 18.77 -4.60 8.91
N ARG A 58 18.49 -5.72 8.29
CA ARG A 58 18.10 -5.82 6.87
C ARG A 58 16.73 -6.46 6.76
N THR A 59 15.90 -5.92 5.88
CA THR A 59 14.71 -6.66 5.46
C THR A 59 15.14 -7.85 4.60
N PRO A 60 14.58 -9.06 4.82
CA PRO A 60 14.81 -10.17 3.90
C PRO A 60 14.47 -9.74 2.47
N PRO A 61 15.14 -10.27 1.45
CA PRO A 61 14.71 -10.04 0.07
C PRO A 61 13.24 -10.47 -0.02
N GLY A 62 12.40 -9.53 -0.45
CA GLY A 62 10.96 -9.78 -0.56
C GLY A 62 10.70 -11.01 -1.43
N SER A 63 9.71 -11.82 -1.06
CA SER A 63 9.17 -12.84 -1.96
C SER A 63 8.83 -12.18 -3.28
N LYS A 64 9.03 -12.86 -4.41
CA LYS A 64 8.60 -12.33 -5.72
C LYS A 64 7.10 -12.04 -5.65
N ILE A 65 6.77 -10.77 -5.44
CA ILE A 65 5.37 -10.33 -5.48
C ILE A 65 4.94 -10.41 -6.96
N PRO A 66 3.85 -11.11 -7.27
CA PRO A 66 3.34 -11.15 -8.63
C PRO A 66 3.05 -9.74 -9.16
N PRO A 67 3.17 -9.51 -10.48
CA PRO A 67 2.85 -8.23 -11.06
C PRO A 67 1.39 -7.85 -10.80
N ASP A 68 1.16 -6.59 -10.46
CA ASP A 68 -0.19 -6.07 -10.25
C ASP A 68 -0.93 -5.89 -11.58
N GLY A 69 -2.18 -6.30 -11.63
CA GLY A 69 -3.10 -5.98 -12.73
C GLY A 69 -3.77 -4.60 -12.58
N LEU A 70 -3.40 -3.85 -11.54
CA LEU A 70 -3.91 -2.52 -11.22
C LEU A 70 -2.75 -1.57 -10.96
N ASP A 71 -2.77 -0.40 -11.57
CA ASP A 71 -1.85 0.69 -11.26
C ASP A 71 -2.13 1.24 -9.84
N ALA A 72 -1.27 0.88 -8.90
CA ALA A 72 -1.42 1.23 -7.49
C ALA A 72 -1.27 2.75 -7.25
N ALA A 73 -0.47 3.46 -8.04
CA ALA A 73 -0.31 4.91 -7.92
C ALA A 73 -1.60 5.64 -8.33
N ARG A 74 -2.22 5.21 -9.43
CA ARG A 74 -3.53 5.72 -9.86
C ARG A 74 -4.63 5.36 -8.87
N ALA A 75 -4.60 4.15 -8.29
CA ALA A 75 -5.55 3.75 -7.26
C ALA A 75 -5.43 4.65 -6.02
N ARG A 76 -4.20 4.98 -5.56
CA ARG A 76 -4.00 5.96 -4.48
C ARG A 76 -4.53 7.36 -4.83
N ALA A 77 -4.39 7.79 -6.09
CA ALA A 77 -4.98 9.06 -6.54
C ALA A 77 -6.51 9.02 -6.50
N SER A 78 -7.14 7.93 -6.96
CA SER A 78 -8.60 7.72 -6.90
C SER A 78 -9.12 7.71 -5.45
N MET A 79 -8.39 7.06 -4.52
CA MET A 79 -8.72 7.08 -3.08
C MET A 79 -8.74 8.50 -2.52
N ARG A 80 -7.72 9.30 -2.82
CA ARG A 80 -7.66 10.71 -2.36
C ARG A 80 -8.77 11.56 -2.95
N ALA A 81 -9.12 11.31 -4.23
CA ALA A 81 -10.15 12.05 -4.94
C ALA A 81 -11.59 11.55 -4.65
N GLY A 82 -11.75 10.40 -3.96
CA GLY A 82 -13.05 9.78 -3.73
C GLY A 82 -13.70 9.26 -5.01
N ARG A 83 -12.91 8.74 -5.97
CA ARG A 83 -13.37 8.25 -7.27
C ARG A 83 -13.46 6.73 -7.27
N LYS A 84 -14.43 6.20 -8.01
CA LYS A 84 -14.65 4.77 -8.18
C LYS A 84 -13.61 4.13 -9.12
N ILE A 85 -13.42 2.82 -8.96
CA ILE A 85 -12.62 1.99 -9.87
C ILE A 85 -13.50 0.82 -10.30
N ALA A 86 -13.62 0.60 -11.61
CA ALA A 86 -14.22 -0.60 -12.17
C ALA A 86 -13.13 -1.65 -12.38
N LEU A 87 -13.35 -2.87 -11.89
CA LEU A 87 -12.40 -3.99 -11.97
C LEU A 87 -13.05 -5.17 -12.70
N ILE A 88 -12.29 -5.83 -13.57
CA ILE A 88 -12.52 -7.24 -13.91
C ILE A 88 -11.61 -8.05 -12.98
N TYR A 89 -12.21 -8.84 -12.11
CA TYR A 89 -11.52 -9.54 -11.04
C TYR A 89 -11.70 -11.05 -11.14
N ARG A 90 -10.59 -11.80 -11.04
CA ARG A 90 -10.59 -13.26 -10.98
C ARG A 90 -10.46 -13.69 -9.53
N ASP A 91 -11.45 -14.38 -8.99
CA ASP A 91 -11.43 -14.88 -7.60
C ASP A 91 -10.52 -16.10 -7.43
N GLY A 92 -10.44 -16.62 -6.19
CA GLY A 92 -9.62 -17.80 -5.87
C GLY A 92 -10.09 -19.09 -6.55
N GLU A 93 -11.33 -19.14 -7.04
CA GLU A 93 -11.91 -20.27 -7.77
C GLU A 93 -11.80 -20.09 -9.30
N GLY A 94 -11.12 -19.03 -9.74
CA GLY A 94 -10.92 -18.73 -11.16
C GLY A 94 -12.08 -18.03 -11.87
N ARG A 95 -13.16 -17.65 -11.15
CA ARG A 95 -14.33 -16.98 -11.74
C ARG A 95 -14.02 -15.51 -11.98
N GLU A 96 -14.33 -15.03 -13.17
CA GLU A 96 -14.21 -13.62 -13.52
C GLU A 96 -15.51 -12.88 -13.21
N THR A 97 -15.39 -11.72 -12.60
CA THR A 97 -16.53 -10.89 -12.20
C THR A 97 -16.20 -9.42 -12.35
N GLU A 98 -17.17 -8.63 -12.77
CA GLU A 98 -17.08 -7.18 -12.79
C GLU A 98 -17.40 -6.61 -11.40
N ARG A 99 -16.61 -5.63 -10.97
CA ARG A 99 -16.73 -4.97 -9.66
C ARG A 99 -16.61 -3.47 -9.81
N ILE A 100 -17.53 -2.74 -9.20
CA ILE A 100 -17.37 -1.31 -8.95
C ILE A 100 -16.93 -1.16 -7.49
N VAL A 101 -15.76 -0.54 -7.29
CA VAL A 101 -15.13 -0.44 -5.97
C VAL A 101 -14.91 1.02 -5.60
N TRP A 102 -15.23 1.39 -4.36
CA TRP A 102 -14.86 2.65 -3.74
C TRP A 102 -13.58 2.43 -2.94
N PRO A 103 -12.42 2.76 -3.49
CA PRO A 103 -11.15 2.38 -2.88
C PRO A 103 -10.87 3.22 -1.63
N ILE A 104 -10.34 2.59 -0.57
CA ILE A 104 -10.05 3.25 0.71
C ILE A 104 -8.64 3.01 1.23
N VAL A 105 -8.05 1.84 0.98
CA VAL A 105 -6.71 1.46 1.45
C VAL A 105 -6.05 0.52 0.44
N ILE A 106 -4.74 0.66 0.25
CA ILE A 106 -3.90 -0.41 -0.31
C ILE A 106 -3.05 -0.96 0.84
N GLY A 107 -3.19 -2.26 1.10
CA GLY A 107 -2.33 -3.00 2.00
C GLY A 107 -1.16 -3.60 1.24
N TYR A 108 0.04 -3.50 1.82
CA TYR A 108 1.27 -4.09 1.29
C TYR A 108 1.67 -5.24 2.21
N PHE A 109 1.67 -6.46 1.68
CA PHE A 109 2.01 -7.68 2.39
C PHE A 109 3.21 -8.35 1.71
N GLU A 110 3.86 -9.28 2.38
CA GLU A 110 4.99 -10.03 1.83
C GLU A 110 4.66 -10.76 0.52
N ALA A 111 3.45 -11.30 0.41
CA ALA A 111 3.04 -12.16 -0.70
C ALA A 111 2.16 -11.47 -1.75
N ALA A 112 1.58 -10.30 -1.44
CA ALA A 112 0.65 -9.61 -2.34
C ALA A 112 0.36 -8.18 -1.89
N ARG A 113 -0.07 -7.36 -2.84
CA ARG A 113 -0.72 -6.08 -2.57
C ARG A 113 -2.23 -6.24 -2.67
N VAL A 114 -2.96 -5.54 -1.83
CA VAL A 114 -4.41 -5.72 -1.68
C VAL A 114 -5.10 -4.37 -1.67
N LEU A 115 -6.04 -4.16 -2.60
CA LEU A 115 -6.95 -3.02 -2.56
C LEU A 115 -8.13 -3.35 -1.66
N ILE A 116 -8.37 -2.53 -0.66
CA ILE A 116 -9.54 -2.62 0.21
C ILE A 116 -10.50 -1.50 -0.17
N GLY A 117 -11.77 -1.82 -0.34
CA GLY A 117 -12.79 -0.87 -0.70
C GLY A 117 -14.20 -1.39 -0.47
N TRP A 118 -15.18 -0.48 -0.59
CA TRP A 118 -16.58 -0.84 -0.65
C TRP A 118 -16.89 -1.41 -2.04
N CYS A 119 -17.45 -2.59 -2.10
CA CYS A 119 -17.85 -3.25 -3.35
C CYS A 119 -19.35 -3.07 -3.58
N GLU A 120 -19.76 -2.37 -4.63
CA GLU A 120 -21.18 -2.13 -4.94
C GLU A 120 -21.93 -3.44 -5.16
N LEU A 121 -21.34 -4.43 -5.84
CA LEU A 121 -21.98 -5.72 -6.10
C LEU A 121 -22.29 -6.51 -4.81
N ARG A 122 -21.49 -6.35 -3.78
CA ARG A 122 -21.63 -7.08 -2.50
C ARG A 122 -22.26 -6.24 -1.40
N ASP A 123 -22.43 -4.94 -1.65
CA ASP A 123 -22.89 -3.95 -0.67
C ASP A 123 -22.11 -4.05 0.66
N ASP A 124 -20.78 -4.27 0.56
CA ASP A 124 -19.92 -4.50 1.71
C ASP A 124 -18.45 -4.19 1.39
N PHE A 125 -17.62 -4.03 2.44
CA PHE A 125 -16.17 -3.96 2.27
C PHE A 125 -15.60 -5.29 1.79
N ARG A 126 -14.70 -5.20 0.82
CA ARG A 126 -13.99 -6.36 0.27
C ARG A 126 -12.53 -6.03 0.02
N SER A 127 -11.74 -7.09 0.03
CA SER A 127 -10.31 -7.07 -0.27
C SER A 127 -10.09 -7.69 -1.64
N PHE A 128 -9.32 -7.00 -2.49
CA PHE A 128 -9.00 -7.42 -3.85
C PHE A 128 -7.48 -7.51 -3.99
N ARG A 129 -6.94 -8.70 -4.17
CA ARG A 129 -5.51 -8.87 -4.49
C ARG A 129 -5.23 -8.22 -5.84
N LEU A 130 -4.18 -7.39 -5.91
CA LEU A 130 -3.87 -6.65 -7.13
C LEU A 130 -3.42 -7.57 -8.27
N ASP A 131 -2.75 -8.68 -7.95
CA ASP A 131 -2.32 -9.70 -8.92
C ASP A 131 -3.47 -10.52 -9.53
N ARG A 132 -4.68 -10.45 -8.95
CA ARG A 132 -5.90 -11.08 -9.48
C ARG A 132 -6.80 -10.13 -10.27
N VAL A 133 -6.42 -8.87 -10.39
CA VAL A 133 -7.11 -7.90 -11.24
C VAL A 133 -6.70 -8.14 -12.70
N MET A 134 -7.66 -8.45 -13.55
CA MET A 134 -7.44 -8.69 -14.99
C MET A 134 -7.38 -7.38 -15.76
N SER A 135 -8.24 -6.43 -15.37
CA SER A 135 -8.22 -5.06 -15.90
C SER A 135 -8.84 -4.10 -14.90
N ALA A 136 -8.47 -2.82 -14.99
CA ALA A 136 -9.00 -1.76 -14.15
C ALA A 136 -9.27 -0.50 -14.98
N THR A 137 -10.45 0.09 -14.80
CA THR A 137 -10.84 1.39 -15.34
C THR A 137 -11.06 2.36 -14.20
N PHE A 138 -10.29 3.46 -14.22
CA PHE A 138 -10.42 4.53 -13.23
C PHE A 138 -11.52 5.48 -13.68
N LEU A 139 -12.62 5.52 -12.91
CA LEU A 139 -13.80 6.29 -13.26
C LEU A 139 -13.67 7.73 -12.75
N ASP A 140 -14.26 8.68 -13.49
CA ASP A 140 -14.39 10.06 -13.04
C ASP A 140 -15.50 10.21 -11.98
N GLU A 141 -16.38 9.24 -11.90
CA GLU A 141 -17.48 9.21 -10.95
C GLU A 141 -16.99 9.13 -9.52
N ARG A 142 -17.49 10.03 -8.68
CA ARG A 142 -17.25 10.03 -7.24
C ARG A 142 -18.27 9.16 -6.52
N TYR A 143 -17.81 8.41 -5.52
CA TYR A 143 -18.75 7.75 -4.62
C TYR A 143 -19.34 8.75 -3.60
N PRO A 144 -20.58 8.49 -3.07
CA PRO A 144 -21.32 9.48 -2.26
C PRO A 144 -20.71 9.74 -0.88
N ALA A 145 -19.89 8.81 -0.36
CA ALA A 145 -19.26 8.94 0.95
C ALA A 145 -18.00 9.80 0.89
N ARG A 146 -17.69 10.54 1.97
CA ARG A 146 -16.39 11.15 2.12
C ARG A 146 -15.32 10.06 2.35
N PRO A 147 -14.15 10.12 1.68
CA PRO A 147 -13.10 9.09 1.81
C PRO A 147 -12.68 8.82 3.27
N SER A 148 -12.55 9.87 4.08
CA SER A 148 -12.22 9.75 5.51
C SER A 148 -13.31 9.03 6.32
N ALA A 149 -14.57 9.33 6.07
CA ALA A 149 -15.70 8.70 6.76
C ALA A 149 -15.83 7.21 6.37
N LEU A 150 -15.63 6.89 5.09
CA LEU A 150 -15.65 5.51 4.61
C LEU A 150 -14.52 4.69 5.23
N ARG A 151 -13.31 5.28 5.32
CA ARG A 151 -12.17 4.66 6.00
C ARG A 151 -12.43 4.43 7.49
N ALA A 152 -12.99 5.42 8.19
CA ALA A 152 -13.34 5.29 9.61
C ALA A 152 -14.38 4.17 9.84
N LYS A 153 -15.38 4.06 8.95
CA LYS A 153 -16.37 2.97 8.99
C LYS A 153 -15.73 1.59 8.81
N TRP A 154 -14.76 1.47 7.92
CA TRP A 154 -14.00 0.23 7.75
C TRP A 154 -13.14 -0.08 8.97
N LEU A 155 -12.35 0.89 9.47
CA LEU A 155 -11.50 0.71 10.66
C LEU A 155 -12.30 0.27 11.89
N ALA A 156 -13.52 0.80 12.08
CA ALA A 156 -14.40 0.40 13.19
C ALA A 156 -14.87 -1.07 13.13
N ARG A 157 -14.76 -1.72 11.96
CA ARG A 157 -15.08 -3.15 11.78
C ARG A 157 -13.90 -4.08 12.00
N LEU A 158 -12.68 -3.54 12.07
CA LEU A 158 -11.51 -4.37 12.35
C LEU A 158 -11.58 -4.87 13.81
N PRO A 159 -11.25 -6.14 14.08
CA PRO A 159 -11.18 -6.66 15.43
C PRO A 159 -10.19 -5.85 16.27
N LYS A 160 -10.58 -5.44 17.47
CA LYS A 160 -9.70 -4.74 18.40
C LYS A 160 -8.49 -5.60 18.74
N GLY A 161 -7.29 -5.08 18.52
CA GLY A 161 -6.03 -5.80 18.82
C GLY A 161 -5.44 -6.58 17.66
N THR A 162 -5.83 -6.29 16.44
CA THR A 162 -5.33 -7.04 15.30
C THR A 162 -4.32 -6.26 14.45
N ASP A 163 -3.09 -6.67 14.55
CA ASP A 163 -2.17 -6.87 13.43
C ASP A 163 -2.70 -7.89 12.37
N LYS A 164 -3.97 -8.29 12.44
CA LYS A 164 -4.56 -9.35 11.61
C LYS A 164 -5.41 -8.78 10.48
N ILE A 165 -4.82 -8.02 9.58
CA ILE A 165 -5.35 -7.88 8.21
C ILE A 165 -5.23 -9.23 7.43
N ARG A 166 -4.76 -10.29 8.08
CA ARG A 166 -4.57 -11.62 7.48
C ARG A 166 -5.85 -12.41 7.21
N GLY A 167 -7.00 -12.03 7.77
CA GLY A 167 -8.22 -12.83 7.73
C GLY A 167 -9.18 -12.59 6.56
N GLY A 168 -8.80 -11.90 5.51
CA GLY A 168 -9.68 -11.59 4.37
C GLY A 168 -9.05 -11.85 3.00
N LEU A 169 -8.07 -12.74 2.93
CA LEU A 169 -7.37 -13.07 1.68
C LEU A 169 -7.87 -14.40 1.05
N GLU A 170 -9.03 -14.90 1.47
CA GLU A 170 -9.69 -16.06 0.84
C GLU A 170 -10.49 -15.63 -0.39
#